data_4442a01812c74c12e795337bf0101352
#
_entry.id   4442a01812c74c12e795337bf0101352
#
_cell.length_a   1.000
_cell.length_b   1.000
_cell.length_c   1.000
_cell.angle_alpha   90.00
_cell.angle_beta   90.00
_cell.angle_gamma   90.00
#
_symmetry.space_group_name_H-M   'P 1'
#
loop_
_entity.id
_entity.type
_entity.pdbx_description
1 polymer ?
#
loop_
_entity_poly.entity_id
_entity_poly.type
_entity_poly.pdbx_seq_one_letter_code
_entity_poly.pdbx_strand_id
1 'polypeptide(L)'
;MYNFRTDLASERRDLYIKANNLEDEIDGIESQKENIDEQIKIERVIITNENGQKAIGKPKGSYITIDIKDLKHARDEDIQKFSETLTAELKKIIEKHVDNKAEILVVGLGNIYVTPDSLGPKVINEIDVTRHLLKYMPQYLDENTRNVSAIAPGVLGTTGIETLEILKGVVENTHPKLVIVIDSLASRSIERISTTIQISDTGIVPGAGVGNKRAEISQNTIGIPVIAIGIPTVVETAVLVNDCLDIFIGKLQDQAQSNDYLNKMK
;
A
#
# COMPACT_ATOMS: atom_id res chain seq x y z
N MET A 1 -23.10 8.07 -10.10
CA MET A 1 -22.27 7.80 -8.91
C MET A 1 -20.82 8.03 -9.30
N TYR A 2 -20.13 8.95 -8.68
CA TYR A 2 -18.70 9.21 -8.96
C TYR A 2 -17.90 7.97 -8.57
N ASN A 3 -17.09 7.45 -9.50
CA ASN A 3 -16.23 6.29 -9.25
C ASN A 3 -14.89 6.81 -8.70
N PHE A 4 -14.79 6.98 -7.38
CA PHE A 4 -13.58 7.43 -6.73
C PHE A 4 -12.45 6.43 -6.90
N ARG A 5 -11.25 6.93 -7.24
CA ARG A 5 -10.07 6.12 -7.43
C ARG A 5 -9.34 5.92 -6.11
N THR A 6 -8.93 4.70 -5.85
CA THR A 6 -8.06 4.35 -4.72
C THR A 6 -7.21 3.13 -5.05
N ASP A 7 -6.02 3.05 -4.49
CA ASP A 7 -5.13 1.90 -4.57
C ASP A 7 -5.32 0.93 -3.40
N LEU A 8 -6.04 1.34 -2.34
CA LEU A 8 -6.24 0.51 -1.16
C LEU A 8 -7.36 -0.50 -1.37
N ALA A 9 -7.06 -1.78 -1.08
CA ALA A 9 -8.03 -2.88 -1.19
C ALA A 9 -9.17 -2.76 -0.16
N SER A 10 -8.85 -2.32 1.06
CA SER A 10 -9.83 -2.05 2.11
C SER A 10 -10.86 -1.00 1.67
N GLU A 11 -10.41 0.13 1.10
CA GLU A 11 -11.32 1.17 0.61
C GLU A 11 -12.18 0.69 -0.56
N ARG A 12 -11.62 -0.10 -1.49
CA ARG A 12 -12.38 -0.69 -2.60
C ARG A 12 -13.45 -1.64 -2.12
N ARG A 13 -13.16 -2.45 -1.10
CA ARG A 13 -14.11 -3.32 -0.44
C ARG A 13 -15.27 -2.50 0.17
N ASP A 14 -14.94 -1.49 0.97
CA ASP A 14 -15.94 -0.63 1.62
C ASP A 14 -16.83 0.11 0.60
N LEU A 15 -16.23 0.59 -0.51
CA LEU A 15 -16.99 1.21 -1.61
C LEU A 15 -17.94 0.22 -2.28
N TYR A 16 -17.51 -1.03 -2.49
CA TYR A 16 -18.35 -2.06 -3.09
C TYR A 16 -19.53 -2.44 -2.19
N ILE A 17 -19.30 -2.62 -0.89
CA ILE A 17 -20.32 -2.88 0.12
C ILE A 17 -21.37 -1.76 0.12
N LYS A 18 -20.91 -0.49 0.18
CA LYS A 18 -21.78 0.68 0.15
C LYS A 18 -22.62 0.78 -1.15
N ALA A 19 -21.98 0.55 -2.30
CA ALA A 19 -22.64 0.66 -3.60
C ALA A 19 -23.72 -0.40 -3.83
N ASN A 20 -23.57 -1.58 -3.21
CA ASN A 20 -24.49 -2.72 -3.38
C ASN A 20 -25.40 -2.94 -2.15
N ASN A 21 -25.33 -2.08 -1.13
CA ASN A 21 -26.09 -2.19 0.15
C ASN A 21 -25.91 -3.56 0.82
N LEU A 22 -24.69 -4.08 0.83
CA LEU A 22 -24.36 -5.35 1.48
C LEU A 22 -24.09 -5.13 2.97
N GLU A 23 -24.35 -6.15 3.79
CA GLU A 23 -24.07 -6.06 5.23
C GLU A 23 -22.56 -6.13 5.51
N ASP A 24 -21.83 -7.12 4.99
CA ASP A 24 -20.36 -7.23 5.09
C ASP A 24 -19.76 -8.30 4.15
N GLU A 25 -20.53 -9.29 3.74
CA GLU A 25 -20.05 -10.43 2.97
C GLU A 25 -20.00 -10.13 1.46
N ILE A 26 -18.85 -10.43 0.85
CA ILE A 26 -18.66 -10.39 -0.59
C ILE A 26 -18.12 -11.77 -1.01
N ASP A 27 -18.79 -12.42 -1.97
CA ASP A 27 -18.30 -13.69 -2.49
C ASP A 27 -16.85 -13.58 -2.99
N GLY A 28 -16.00 -14.47 -2.47
CA GLY A 28 -14.58 -14.52 -2.81
C GLY A 28 -13.73 -13.46 -2.12
N ILE A 29 -14.23 -12.80 -1.08
CA ILE A 29 -13.45 -11.89 -0.24
C ILE A 29 -13.61 -12.28 1.23
N GLU A 30 -12.48 -12.56 1.87
CA GLU A 30 -12.37 -12.70 3.31
C GLU A 30 -11.78 -11.42 3.89
N SER A 31 -12.35 -10.91 4.97
CA SER A 31 -11.86 -9.71 5.65
C SER A 31 -11.76 -9.95 7.15
N GLN A 32 -10.61 -9.56 7.70
CA GLN A 32 -10.35 -9.60 9.14
C GLN A 32 -9.83 -8.25 9.60
N LYS A 33 -10.47 -7.70 10.66
CA LYS A 33 -10.03 -6.47 11.31
C LYS A 33 -9.48 -6.79 12.70
N GLU A 34 -8.34 -6.22 13.04
CA GLU A 34 -7.64 -6.40 14.31
C GLU A 34 -7.20 -5.03 14.82
N ASN A 35 -7.51 -4.72 16.07
CA ASN A 35 -6.96 -3.55 16.74
C ASN A 35 -5.81 -4.02 17.62
N ILE A 36 -4.58 -3.61 17.29
CA ILE A 36 -3.41 -3.90 18.12
C ILE A 36 -3.49 -3.07 19.41
N ASP A 37 -3.92 -1.82 19.28
CA ASP A 37 -4.22 -0.90 20.39
C ASP A 37 -5.13 0.24 19.90
N GLU A 38 -5.15 1.36 20.65
CA GLU A 38 -5.93 2.55 20.30
C GLU A 38 -5.37 3.32 19.08
N GLN A 39 -4.08 3.11 18.75
CA GLN A 39 -3.36 3.82 17.69
C GLN A 39 -3.22 3.00 16.41
N ILE A 40 -3.06 1.66 16.52
CA ILE A 40 -2.70 0.79 15.39
C ILE A 40 -3.84 -0.19 15.10
N LYS A 41 -4.32 -0.16 13.86
CA LYS A 41 -5.32 -1.08 13.33
C LYS A 41 -4.78 -1.82 12.11
N ILE A 42 -5.11 -3.10 12.01
CA ILE A 42 -4.78 -3.92 10.85
C ILE A 42 -6.08 -4.41 10.22
N GLU A 43 -6.20 -4.26 8.92
CA GLU A 43 -7.25 -4.88 8.11
C GLU A 43 -6.60 -5.78 7.07
N ARG A 44 -6.96 -7.06 7.08
CA ARG A 44 -6.51 -8.07 6.11
C ARG A 44 -7.66 -8.39 5.18
N VAL A 45 -7.46 -8.19 3.90
CA VAL A 45 -8.41 -8.52 2.84
C VAL A 45 -7.77 -9.58 1.96
N ILE A 46 -8.40 -10.74 1.86
CA ILE A 46 -7.93 -11.86 1.04
C ILE A 46 -8.94 -12.08 -0.09
N ILE A 47 -8.47 -11.98 -1.33
CA ILE A 47 -9.28 -12.25 -2.52
C ILE A 47 -8.99 -13.68 -2.96
N THR A 48 -10.00 -14.55 -2.89
CA THR A 48 -9.85 -16.00 -3.07
C THR A 48 -10.27 -16.47 -4.46
N ASN A 49 -11.24 -15.78 -5.09
CA ASN A 49 -11.80 -16.19 -6.36
C ASN A 49 -12.01 -15.03 -7.36
N GLU A 50 -12.50 -15.35 -8.55
CA GLU A 50 -12.74 -14.36 -9.62
C GLU A 50 -13.88 -13.39 -9.33
N ASN A 51 -14.86 -13.80 -8.52
CA ASN A 51 -15.98 -12.92 -8.15
C ASN A 51 -15.46 -11.80 -7.22
N GLY A 52 -14.64 -12.15 -6.22
CA GLY A 52 -13.97 -11.18 -5.37
C GLY A 52 -13.06 -10.24 -6.18
N GLN A 53 -12.31 -10.78 -7.15
CA GLN A 53 -11.47 -9.97 -8.03
C GLN A 53 -12.29 -8.96 -8.84
N LYS A 54 -13.43 -9.39 -9.40
CA LYS A 54 -14.34 -8.50 -10.16
C LYS A 54 -15.02 -7.47 -9.27
N ALA A 55 -15.39 -7.86 -8.04
CA ALA A 55 -16.09 -7.00 -7.10
C ALA A 55 -15.25 -5.76 -6.75
N ILE A 56 -14.00 -5.93 -6.37
CA ILE A 56 -13.16 -4.80 -5.93
C ILE A 56 -12.07 -4.40 -6.93
N GLY A 57 -11.96 -5.11 -8.06
CA GLY A 57 -11.04 -4.78 -9.15
C GLY A 57 -9.56 -4.91 -8.76
N LYS A 58 -9.24 -5.88 -7.90
CA LYS A 58 -7.88 -6.21 -7.47
C LYS A 58 -7.59 -7.69 -7.74
N PRO A 59 -6.35 -8.09 -8.09
CA PRO A 59 -5.98 -9.49 -8.28
C PRO A 59 -6.23 -10.37 -7.05
N LYS A 60 -6.38 -11.68 -7.27
CA LYS A 60 -6.42 -12.67 -6.18
C LYS A 60 -5.12 -12.66 -5.38
N GLY A 61 -5.23 -12.68 -4.05
CA GLY A 61 -4.10 -12.61 -3.12
C GLY A 61 -4.44 -11.90 -1.82
N SER A 62 -3.41 -11.57 -1.07
CA SER A 62 -3.53 -10.98 0.26
C SER A 62 -3.20 -9.48 0.22
N TYR A 63 -4.01 -8.69 0.90
CA TYR A 63 -3.83 -7.25 1.08
C TYR A 63 -3.93 -6.94 2.57
N ILE A 64 -2.87 -6.42 3.15
CA ILE A 64 -2.77 -6.07 4.57
C ILE A 64 -2.67 -4.56 4.65
N THR A 65 -3.65 -3.93 5.25
CA THR A 65 -3.67 -2.48 5.49
C THR A 65 -3.41 -2.23 6.97
N ILE A 66 -2.39 -1.44 7.29
CA ILE A 66 -2.03 -1.03 8.65
C ILE A 66 -2.28 0.46 8.74
N ASP A 67 -3.24 0.86 9.54
CA ASP A 67 -3.57 2.26 9.82
C ASP A 67 -2.96 2.68 11.16
N ILE A 68 -2.33 3.87 11.18
CA ILE A 68 -1.80 4.49 12.39
C ILE A 68 -2.57 5.78 12.64
N LYS A 69 -3.23 5.86 13.76
CA LYS A 69 -3.92 7.07 14.15
C LYS A 69 -2.90 8.12 14.60
N ASP A 70 -3.00 9.32 14.03
CA ASP A 70 -2.20 10.48 14.46
C ASP A 70 -0.67 10.29 14.46
N LEU A 71 -0.12 9.69 13.38
CA LEU A 71 1.32 9.50 13.22
C LEU A 71 2.11 10.81 13.40
N LYS A 72 1.52 11.96 13.06
CA LYS A 72 2.17 13.28 13.18
C LYS A 72 2.54 13.64 14.62
N HIS A 73 1.79 13.16 15.60
CA HIS A 73 2.02 13.40 17.03
C HIS A 73 2.40 12.11 17.78
N ALA A 74 2.76 11.06 17.02
CA ALA A 74 3.19 9.79 17.60
C ALA A 74 4.47 9.97 18.41
N ARG A 75 4.55 9.30 19.58
CA ARG A 75 5.74 9.22 20.38
C ARG A 75 6.69 8.16 19.83
N ASP A 76 7.93 8.18 20.22
CA ASP A 76 8.94 7.19 19.81
C ASP A 76 8.47 5.74 20.09
N GLU A 77 7.80 5.51 21.23
CA GLU A 77 7.21 4.21 21.59
C GLU A 77 6.14 3.75 20.59
N ASP A 78 5.31 4.68 20.13
CA ASP A 78 4.24 4.40 19.15
C ASP A 78 4.85 4.06 17.77
N ILE A 79 5.91 4.77 17.38
CA ILE A 79 6.66 4.53 16.15
C ILE A 79 7.38 3.18 16.19
N GLN A 80 8.00 2.84 17.33
CA GLN A 80 8.64 1.55 17.51
C GLN A 80 7.65 0.41 17.40
N LYS A 81 6.53 0.49 18.11
CA LYS A 81 5.46 -0.52 18.07
C LYS A 81 4.89 -0.69 16.67
N PHE A 82 4.72 0.40 15.94
CA PHE A 82 4.33 0.36 14.55
C PHE A 82 5.35 -0.36 13.68
N SER A 83 6.63 -0.05 13.83
CA SER A 83 7.73 -0.72 13.11
C SER A 83 7.75 -2.22 13.39
N GLU A 84 7.55 -2.63 14.65
CA GLU A 84 7.45 -4.03 15.04
C GLU A 84 6.24 -4.72 14.38
N THR A 85 5.09 -4.04 14.37
CA THR A 85 3.86 -4.52 13.74
C THR A 85 4.05 -4.70 12.23
N LEU A 86 4.61 -3.69 11.55
CA LEU A 86 4.93 -3.74 10.12
C LEU A 86 5.91 -4.88 9.81
N THR A 87 6.97 -5.01 10.62
CA THR A 87 7.98 -6.07 10.48
C THR A 87 7.35 -7.45 10.62
N ALA A 88 6.47 -7.66 11.60
CA ALA A 88 5.80 -8.93 11.82
C ALA A 88 4.90 -9.32 10.63
N GLU A 89 4.11 -8.39 10.09
CA GLU A 89 3.26 -8.66 8.94
C GLU A 89 4.07 -8.86 7.65
N LEU A 90 5.12 -8.04 7.44
CA LEU A 90 6.01 -8.20 6.29
C LEU A 90 6.76 -9.53 6.33
N LYS A 91 7.25 -9.94 7.50
CA LYS A 91 7.91 -11.23 7.68
C LYS A 91 6.97 -12.39 7.33
N LYS A 92 5.74 -12.38 7.85
CA LYS A 92 4.73 -13.42 7.54
C LYS A 92 4.47 -13.55 6.03
N ILE A 93 4.37 -12.43 5.32
CA ILE A 93 4.09 -12.47 3.89
C ILE A 93 5.33 -12.89 3.07
N ILE A 94 6.53 -12.49 3.47
CA ILE A 94 7.79 -12.94 2.83
C ILE A 94 7.97 -14.45 3.00
N GLU A 95 7.77 -14.98 4.21
CA GLU A 95 7.95 -16.40 4.54
C GLU A 95 6.98 -17.33 3.80
N LYS A 96 5.85 -16.82 3.30
CA LYS A 96 4.96 -17.58 2.40
C LYS A 96 5.58 -17.86 1.03
N HIS A 97 6.51 -17.03 0.58
CA HIS A 97 7.04 -17.07 -0.79
C HIS A 97 8.48 -17.57 -0.87
N VAL A 98 9.31 -17.25 0.13
CA VAL A 98 10.74 -17.55 0.11
C VAL A 98 11.28 -17.88 1.51
N ASP A 99 12.37 -18.64 1.55
CA ASP A 99 13.10 -18.93 2.78
C ASP A 99 13.92 -17.72 3.29
N ASN A 100 14.50 -17.87 4.49
CA ASN A 100 15.26 -16.80 5.14
C ASN A 100 16.59 -16.47 4.47
N LYS A 101 17.12 -17.33 3.58
CA LYS A 101 18.38 -17.12 2.85
C LYS A 101 18.17 -16.65 1.42
N ALA A 102 16.92 -16.54 0.97
CA ALA A 102 16.60 -16.13 -0.38
C ALA A 102 17.10 -14.71 -0.67
N GLU A 103 17.63 -14.51 -1.85
CA GLU A 103 18.04 -13.20 -2.35
C GLU A 103 16.82 -12.32 -2.63
N ILE A 104 16.85 -11.07 -2.14
CA ILE A 104 15.77 -10.11 -2.31
C ILE A 104 16.27 -8.89 -3.10
N LEU A 105 15.46 -8.46 -4.08
CA LEU A 105 15.61 -7.18 -4.73
C LEU A 105 14.54 -6.23 -4.20
N VAL A 106 14.95 -5.08 -3.64
CA VAL A 106 14.06 -4.01 -3.22
C VAL A 106 14.04 -2.92 -4.30
N VAL A 107 12.85 -2.51 -4.69
CA VAL A 107 12.62 -1.55 -5.78
C VAL A 107 11.82 -0.37 -5.26
N GLY A 108 12.38 0.83 -5.32
CA GLY A 108 11.68 2.07 -4.98
C GLY A 108 11.14 2.74 -6.24
N LEU A 109 9.82 2.70 -6.43
CA LEU A 109 9.16 3.37 -7.54
C LEU A 109 8.93 4.84 -7.25
N GLY A 110 8.83 5.62 -8.31
CA GLY A 110 8.49 7.04 -8.27
C GLY A 110 9.61 7.97 -8.67
N ASN A 111 9.34 9.27 -8.53
CA ASN A 111 10.23 10.36 -8.92
C ASN A 111 10.74 11.10 -7.66
N ILE A 112 12.04 11.02 -7.40
CA ILE A 112 12.69 11.68 -6.24
C ILE A 112 12.45 13.19 -6.19
N TYR A 113 12.24 13.83 -7.33
CA TYR A 113 12.04 15.27 -7.46
C TYR A 113 10.58 15.71 -7.29
N VAL A 114 9.63 14.76 -7.16
CA VAL A 114 8.20 15.03 -6.98
C VAL A 114 7.81 14.55 -5.59
N THR A 115 7.61 15.48 -4.66
CA THR A 115 7.38 15.17 -3.23
C THR A 115 6.37 14.04 -2.98
N PRO A 116 5.15 14.06 -3.54
CA PRO A 116 4.18 12.98 -3.32
C PRO A 116 4.54 11.66 -3.99
N ASP A 117 5.53 11.63 -4.87
CA ASP A 117 5.99 10.46 -5.62
C ASP A 117 7.41 10.02 -5.23
N SER A 118 7.98 10.61 -4.17
CA SER A 118 9.37 10.40 -3.78
C SER A 118 9.58 9.29 -2.74
N LEU A 119 8.53 8.63 -2.27
CA LEU A 119 8.60 7.64 -1.20
C LEU A 119 9.57 6.50 -1.55
N GLY A 120 9.34 5.80 -2.66
CA GLY A 120 10.15 4.66 -3.06
C GLY A 120 11.64 4.99 -3.16
N PRO A 121 12.05 6.00 -3.95
CA PRO A 121 13.45 6.41 -4.03
C PRO A 121 14.08 6.80 -2.68
N LYS A 122 13.34 7.46 -1.79
CA LYS A 122 13.84 7.82 -0.46
C LYS A 122 14.08 6.60 0.41
N VAL A 123 13.15 5.64 0.40
CA VAL A 123 13.32 4.39 1.17
C VAL A 123 14.53 3.61 0.68
N ILE A 124 14.79 3.57 -0.63
CA ILE A 124 15.98 2.87 -1.18
C ILE A 124 17.28 3.46 -0.63
N ASN A 125 17.35 4.75 -0.37
CA ASN A 125 18.55 5.38 0.20
C ASN A 125 18.80 4.99 1.67
N GLU A 126 17.79 4.48 2.37
CA GLU A 126 17.87 4.06 3.78
C GLU A 126 17.99 2.53 3.93
N ILE A 127 17.96 1.77 2.84
CA ILE A 127 18.05 0.31 2.90
C ILE A 127 19.50 -0.16 2.97
N ASP A 128 19.81 -0.99 3.96
CA ASP A 128 21.09 -1.69 4.05
C ASP A 128 21.20 -2.76 2.97
N VAL A 129 21.99 -2.48 1.93
CA VAL A 129 22.28 -3.44 0.86
C VAL A 129 23.46 -4.32 1.22
N THR A 130 23.29 -5.64 1.12
CA THR A 130 24.26 -6.64 1.59
C THR A 130 24.85 -7.49 0.47
N ARG A 131 24.25 -7.48 -0.74
CA ARG A 131 24.66 -8.33 -1.86
C ARG A 131 26.16 -8.22 -2.18
N HIS A 132 26.69 -7.01 -2.27
CA HIS A 132 28.09 -6.77 -2.55
C HIS A 132 28.99 -7.18 -1.38
N LEU A 133 28.54 -7.00 -0.14
CA LEU A 133 29.29 -7.43 1.06
C LEU A 133 29.41 -8.94 1.14
N LEU A 134 28.31 -9.67 0.91
CA LEU A 134 28.32 -11.13 0.85
C LEU A 134 29.21 -11.67 -0.25
N LYS A 135 29.34 -10.96 -1.37
CA LYS A 135 30.19 -11.37 -2.50
C LYS A 135 31.68 -11.11 -2.27
N TYR A 136 32.04 -9.97 -1.66
CA TYR A 136 33.42 -9.49 -1.58
C TYR A 136 34.03 -9.52 -0.18
N MET A 137 33.19 -9.52 0.87
CA MET A 137 33.62 -9.43 2.26
C MET A 137 32.78 -10.32 3.22
N PRO A 138 32.50 -11.60 2.86
CA PRO A 138 31.60 -12.45 3.64
C PRO A 138 32.05 -12.66 5.10
N GLN A 139 33.36 -12.57 5.38
CA GLN A 139 33.94 -12.77 6.70
C GLN A 139 33.55 -11.68 7.72
N TYR A 140 32.97 -10.57 7.30
CA TYR A 140 32.52 -9.47 8.18
C TYR A 140 31.00 -9.51 8.45
N LEU A 141 30.28 -10.49 7.90
CA LEU A 141 28.85 -10.58 8.02
C LEU A 141 28.42 -11.78 8.87
N ASP A 142 27.28 -11.65 9.53
CA ASP A 142 26.63 -12.78 10.22
C ASP A 142 26.16 -13.81 9.19
N GLU A 143 26.21 -15.10 9.57
CA GLU A 143 25.78 -16.23 8.75
C GLU A 143 24.29 -16.15 8.33
N ASN A 144 23.49 -15.39 9.08
CA ASN A 144 22.08 -15.16 8.83
C ASN A 144 21.82 -13.89 8.02
N THR A 145 22.85 -13.13 7.62
CA THR A 145 22.69 -11.94 6.80
C THR A 145 22.08 -12.31 5.46
N ARG A 146 20.88 -11.75 5.18
CA ARG A 146 20.18 -11.94 3.91
C ARG A 146 20.86 -11.19 2.79
N ASN A 147 20.89 -11.78 1.59
CA ASN A 147 21.35 -11.13 0.38
C ASN A 147 20.28 -10.13 -0.11
N VAL A 148 20.57 -8.83 0.03
CA VAL A 148 19.67 -7.75 -0.36
C VAL A 148 20.37 -6.83 -1.36
N SER A 149 19.70 -6.57 -2.46
CA SER A 149 20.04 -5.51 -3.42
C SER A 149 18.88 -4.52 -3.53
N ALA A 150 19.16 -3.28 -3.89
CA ALA A 150 18.15 -2.23 -3.98
C ALA A 150 18.38 -1.36 -5.21
N ILE A 151 17.28 -0.86 -5.81
CA ILE A 151 17.31 0.04 -6.96
C ILE A 151 16.13 1.01 -6.95
N ALA A 152 16.39 2.27 -7.29
CA ALA A 152 15.36 3.25 -7.65
C ALA A 152 15.48 3.53 -9.16
N PRO A 153 14.66 2.88 -10.02
CA PRO A 153 14.82 2.95 -11.47
C PRO A 153 14.43 4.31 -12.08
N GLY A 154 13.78 5.17 -11.30
CA GLY A 154 13.17 6.39 -11.80
C GLY A 154 11.84 6.14 -12.53
N VAL A 155 11.38 7.14 -13.27
CA VAL A 155 10.09 7.10 -13.99
C VAL A 155 10.33 7.22 -15.50
N LEU A 156 9.38 6.72 -16.30
CA LEU A 156 9.43 6.80 -17.77
C LEU A 156 9.77 8.20 -18.28
N GLY A 157 9.21 9.24 -17.66
CA GLY A 157 9.45 10.63 -18.07
C GLY A 157 10.89 11.13 -17.88
N THR A 158 11.68 10.46 -17.03
CA THR A 158 13.11 10.81 -16.81
C THR A 158 14.06 9.85 -17.51
N THR A 159 13.69 8.59 -17.68
CA THR A 159 14.57 7.56 -18.24
C THR A 159 14.30 7.27 -19.71
N GLY A 160 13.08 7.52 -20.19
CA GLY A 160 12.61 7.08 -21.51
C GLY A 160 12.37 5.58 -21.62
N ILE A 161 12.48 4.82 -20.51
CA ILE A 161 12.36 3.36 -20.46
C ILE A 161 11.26 2.99 -19.45
N GLU A 162 10.40 2.03 -19.82
CA GLU A 162 9.41 1.51 -18.88
C GLU A 162 10.10 0.84 -17.69
N THR A 163 9.60 1.12 -16.48
CA THR A 163 10.15 0.57 -15.25
C THR A 163 10.21 -0.97 -15.27
N LEU A 164 9.18 -1.62 -15.84
CA LEU A 164 9.16 -3.07 -15.98
C LEU A 164 10.32 -3.61 -16.84
N GLU A 165 10.72 -2.90 -17.91
CA GLU A 165 11.84 -3.29 -18.78
C GLU A 165 13.15 -3.24 -17.98
N ILE A 166 13.37 -2.16 -17.23
CA ILE A 166 14.55 -2.03 -16.36
C ILE A 166 14.59 -3.18 -15.34
N LEU A 167 13.47 -3.45 -14.68
CA LEU A 167 13.38 -4.48 -13.66
C LEU A 167 13.60 -5.89 -14.21
N LYS A 168 13.08 -6.20 -15.40
CA LYS A 168 13.37 -7.48 -16.08
C LYS A 168 14.87 -7.67 -16.29
N GLY A 169 15.55 -6.65 -16.81
CA GLY A 169 17.00 -6.70 -17.00
C GLY A 169 17.77 -6.86 -15.69
N VAL A 170 17.35 -6.20 -14.61
CA VAL A 170 17.96 -6.35 -13.29
C VAL A 170 17.73 -7.77 -12.73
N VAL A 171 16.50 -8.27 -12.77
CA VAL A 171 16.15 -9.61 -12.28
C VAL A 171 16.88 -10.70 -13.05
N GLU A 172 16.97 -10.56 -14.37
CA GLU A 172 17.71 -11.51 -15.24
C GLU A 172 19.20 -11.57 -14.91
N ASN A 173 19.82 -10.46 -14.47
CA ASN A 173 21.24 -10.41 -14.16
C ASN A 173 21.58 -10.68 -12.68
N THR A 174 20.63 -10.44 -11.76
CA THR A 174 20.87 -10.57 -10.31
C THR A 174 20.26 -11.81 -9.70
N HIS A 175 19.28 -12.44 -10.39
CA HIS A 175 18.61 -13.69 -10.02
C HIS A 175 17.98 -13.69 -8.61
N PRO A 176 17.30 -12.63 -8.17
CA PRO A 176 16.64 -12.64 -6.87
C PRO A 176 15.52 -13.68 -6.83
N LYS A 177 15.13 -14.10 -5.63
CA LYS A 177 14.02 -15.03 -5.43
C LYS A 177 12.71 -14.31 -5.11
N LEU A 178 12.80 -13.05 -4.73
CA LEU A 178 11.67 -12.18 -4.39
C LEU A 178 12.00 -10.75 -4.78
N VAL A 179 11.00 -10.05 -5.30
CA VAL A 179 11.05 -8.58 -5.48
C VAL A 179 10.11 -7.93 -4.46
N ILE A 180 10.60 -6.93 -3.72
CA ILE A 180 9.78 -6.06 -2.89
C ILE A 180 9.72 -4.70 -3.57
N VAL A 181 8.52 -4.24 -3.92
CA VAL A 181 8.30 -2.96 -4.60
C VAL A 181 7.70 -1.96 -3.61
N ILE A 182 8.29 -0.78 -3.52
CA ILE A 182 7.82 0.30 -2.64
C ILE A 182 7.35 1.46 -3.51
N ASP A 183 6.10 1.93 -3.29
CA ASP A 183 5.48 2.97 -4.12
C ASP A 183 4.60 3.93 -3.29
N SER A 184 4.36 5.09 -3.86
CA SER A 184 3.36 6.04 -3.39
C SER A 184 1.99 5.67 -3.94
N LEU A 185 0.97 5.62 -3.07
CA LEU A 185 -0.39 5.25 -3.44
C LEU A 185 -1.34 6.45 -3.45
N ALA A 186 -2.50 6.26 -4.05
CA ALA A 186 -3.65 7.13 -3.89
C ALA A 186 -4.66 6.50 -2.93
N SER A 187 -5.19 7.29 -1.99
CA SER A 187 -6.32 6.91 -1.14
C SER A 187 -7.58 7.69 -1.50
N ARG A 188 -8.73 7.15 -1.07
CA ARG A 188 -9.98 7.89 -1.08
C ARG A 188 -10.13 8.81 0.15
N SER A 189 -9.53 8.44 1.30
CA SER A 189 -9.62 9.22 2.53
C SER A 189 -8.37 10.06 2.76
N ILE A 190 -8.57 11.33 3.10
CA ILE A 190 -7.49 12.24 3.50
C ILE A 190 -6.82 11.75 4.79
N GLU A 191 -7.59 11.14 5.68
CA GLU A 191 -7.10 10.63 6.97
C GLU A 191 -6.04 9.53 6.81
N ARG A 192 -6.02 8.87 5.65
CA ARG A 192 -5.06 7.81 5.33
C ARG A 192 -3.76 8.30 4.70
N ILE A 193 -3.68 9.59 4.34
CA ILE A 193 -2.45 10.16 3.77
C ILE A 193 -1.33 10.12 4.81
N SER A 194 -0.24 9.44 4.46
CA SER A 194 0.97 9.26 5.29
C SER A 194 0.73 8.57 6.63
N THR A 195 -0.44 7.97 6.86
CA THR A 195 -0.81 7.28 8.11
C THR A 195 -1.22 5.82 7.89
N THR A 196 -1.20 5.37 6.64
CA THR A 196 -1.64 4.02 6.26
C THR A 196 -0.55 3.36 5.43
N ILE A 197 -0.26 2.09 5.69
CA ILE A 197 0.58 1.25 4.83
C ILE A 197 -0.25 0.09 4.31
N GLN A 198 -0.17 -0.20 3.01
CA GLN A 198 -0.70 -1.42 2.42
C GLN A 198 0.45 -2.31 1.97
N ILE A 199 0.40 -3.59 2.35
CA ILE A 199 1.27 -4.67 1.86
C ILE A 199 0.40 -5.61 1.04
N SER A 200 0.90 -6.08 -0.12
CA SER A 200 0.23 -7.11 -0.90
C SER A 200 1.21 -8.07 -1.56
N ASP A 201 0.78 -9.32 -1.78
CA ASP A 201 1.55 -10.36 -2.50
C ASP A 201 1.17 -10.47 -3.98
N THR A 202 0.42 -9.52 -4.49
CA THR A 202 -0.08 -9.51 -5.88
C THR A 202 0.73 -8.65 -6.83
N GLY A 203 1.75 -7.94 -6.31
CA GLY A 203 2.44 -6.89 -7.06
C GLY A 203 1.65 -5.57 -7.12
N ILE A 204 1.99 -4.74 -8.11
CA ILE A 204 1.45 -3.38 -8.24
C ILE A 204 1.29 -2.99 -9.71
N VAL A 205 0.31 -2.13 -9.99
CA VAL A 205 0.19 -1.38 -11.25
C VAL A 205 0.52 0.08 -10.96
N PRO A 206 1.74 0.54 -11.23
CA PRO A 206 2.15 1.90 -10.89
C PRO A 206 1.23 2.94 -11.53
N GLY A 207 0.89 4.00 -10.79
CA GLY A 207 0.05 5.09 -11.27
C GLY A 207 -1.44 4.75 -11.46
N ALA A 208 -1.91 3.56 -11.07
CA ALA A 208 -3.31 3.16 -11.23
C ALA A 208 -4.28 4.09 -10.49
N GLY A 209 -3.94 4.46 -9.26
CA GLY A 209 -4.76 5.32 -8.40
C GLY A 209 -4.89 6.77 -8.90
N VAL A 210 -3.96 7.23 -9.73
CA VAL A 210 -4.00 8.58 -10.34
C VAL A 210 -4.39 8.56 -11.82
N GLY A 211 -4.81 7.39 -12.34
CA GLY A 211 -5.26 7.23 -13.74
C GLY A 211 -4.14 7.18 -14.79
N ASN A 212 -2.89 7.10 -14.35
CA ASN A 212 -1.70 6.99 -15.22
C ASN A 212 -1.14 5.57 -15.14
N LYS A 213 -1.94 4.56 -15.51
CA LYS A 213 -1.54 3.15 -15.44
C LYS A 213 -0.31 2.87 -16.27
N ARG A 214 0.70 2.28 -15.64
CA ARG A 214 1.91 1.74 -16.26
C ARG A 214 1.81 0.21 -16.37
N ALA A 215 2.85 -0.41 -16.94
CA ALA A 215 2.95 -1.86 -16.98
C ALA A 215 2.93 -2.45 -15.56
N GLU A 216 2.17 -3.51 -15.39
CA GLU A 216 2.05 -4.24 -14.12
C GLU A 216 3.40 -4.85 -13.73
N ILE A 217 3.75 -4.72 -12.45
CA ILE A 217 4.91 -5.35 -11.82
C ILE A 217 4.37 -6.42 -10.86
N SER A 218 4.35 -7.65 -11.34
CA SER A 218 3.79 -8.81 -10.63
C SER A 218 4.56 -10.08 -10.97
N GLN A 219 4.24 -11.18 -10.28
CA GLN A 219 4.81 -12.48 -10.60
C GLN A 219 4.57 -12.89 -12.07
N ASN A 220 3.42 -12.51 -12.64
CA ASN A 220 3.10 -12.84 -14.03
C ASN A 220 4.01 -12.12 -15.04
N THR A 221 4.49 -10.93 -14.70
CA THR A 221 5.30 -10.10 -15.62
C THR A 221 6.79 -10.25 -15.39
N ILE A 222 7.22 -10.54 -14.14
CA ILE A 222 8.64 -10.65 -13.75
C ILE A 222 9.09 -12.12 -13.65
N GLY A 223 8.17 -13.07 -13.43
CA GLY A 223 8.47 -14.51 -13.33
C GLY A 223 8.83 -15.01 -11.92
N ILE A 224 8.94 -14.13 -10.95
CA ILE A 224 9.20 -14.45 -9.52
C ILE A 224 8.21 -13.69 -8.64
N PRO A 225 7.99 -14.14 -7.37
CA PRO A 225 7.07 -13.47 -6.45
C PRO A 225 7.38 -11.97 -6.29
N VAL A 226 6.33 -11.15 -6.21
CA VAL A 226 6.42 -9.71 -6.01
C VAL A 226 5.54 -9.31 -4.85
N ILE A 227 6.13 -8.72 -3.82
CA ILE A 227 5.42 -8.08 -2.71
C ILE A 227 5.44 -6.57 -2.97
N ALA A 228 4.28 -5.93 -2.89
CA ALA A 228 4.18 -4.48 -2.96
C ALA A 228 3.90 -3.88 -1.59
N ILE A 229 4.60 -2.80 -1.27
CA ILE A 229 4.39 -1.97 -0.07
C ILE A 229 4.08 -0.57 -0.57
N GLY A 230 2.99 0.01 -0.10
CA GLY A 230 2.63 1.35 -0.51
C GLY A 230 2.04 2.20 0.60
N ILE A 231 2.29 3.51 0.52
CA ILE A 231 1.77 4.50 1.44
C ILE A 231 0.99 5.54 0.64
N PRO A 232 -0.26 5.84 0.99
CA PRO A 232 -1.01 6.92 0.38
C PRO A 232 -0.34 8.27 0.60
N THR A 233 -0.05 8.98 -0.48
CA THR A 233 0.55 10.32 -0.49
C THR A 233 -0.33 11.35 -1.16
N VAL A 234 -1.35 10.89 -1.90
CA VAL A 234 -2.27 11.76 -2.64
C VAL A 234 -3.72 11.29 -2.48
N VAL A 235 -4.64 12.24 -2.65
CA VAL A 235 -6.08 12.01 -2.72
C VAL A 235 -6.63 12.77 -3.95
N GLU A 236 -7.65 12.23 -4.59
CA GLU A 236 -8.30 12.90 -5.72
C GLU A 236 -9.05 14.14 -5.24
N THR A 237 -8.86 15.29 -5.88
CA THR A 237 -9.50 16.56 -5.50
C THR A 237 -11.03 16.47 -5.44
N ALA A 238 -11.64 15.68 -6.34
CA ALA A 238 -13.08 15.44 -6.34
C ALA A 238 -13.59 14.80 -5.04
N VAL A 239 -12.79 13.93 -4.44
CA VAL A 239 -13.08 13.30 -3.13
C VAL A 239 -13.10 14.36 -2.04
N LEU A 240 -12.08 15.23 -2.01
CA LEU A 240 -11.98 16.31 -1.03
C LEU A 240 -13.21 17.22 -1.07
N VAL A 241 -13.63 17.64 -2.27
CA VAL A 241 -14.81 18.49 -2.45
C VAL A 241 -16.07 17.76 -1.99
N ASN A 242 -16.24 16.49 -2.35
CA ASN A 242 -17.41 15.71 -1.95
C ASN A 242 -17.48 15.53 -0.42
N ASP A 243 -16.39 15.19 0.23
CA ASP A 243 -16.32 15.01 1.69
C ASP A 243 -16.62 16.36 2.41
N CYS A 244 -16.12 17.48 1.89
CA CYS A 244 -16.46 18.81 2.41
C CYS A 244 -17.96 19.12 2.29
N LEU A 245 -18.57 18.79 1.16
CA LEU A 245 -20.01 18.98 0.95
C LEU A 245 -20.83 18.07 1.89
N ASP A 246 -20.45 16.82 2.06
CA ASP A 246 -21.13 15.88 2.96
C ASP A 246 -21.09 16.38 4.42
N ILE A 247 -19.93 16.86 4.88
CA ILE A 247 -19.78 17.49 6.21
C ILE A 247 -20.66 18.72 6.34
N PHE A 248 -20.70 19.57 5.31
CA PHE A 248 -21.51 20.79 5.32
C PHE A 248 -23.01 20.48 5.36
N ILE A 249 -23.49 19.55 4.54
CA ILE A 249 -24.88 19.08 4.53
C ILE A 249 -25.26 18.48 5.88
N GLY A 250 -24.41 17.63 6.47
CA GLY A 250 -24.64 17.04 7.80
C GLY A 250 -24.83 18.12 8.87
N LYS A 251 -23.95 19.13 8.90
CA LYS A 251 -24.08 20.25 9.85
C LYS A 251 -25.37 21.06 9.65
N LEU A 252 -25.81 21.27 8.41
CA LEU A 252 -27.07 21.95 8.13
C LEU A 252 -28.28 21.13 8.61
N GLN A 253 -28.24 19.81 8.43
CA GLN A 253 -29.30 18.91 8.91
C GLN A 253 -29.39 18.90 10.44
N ASP A 254 -28.25 18.86 11.15
CA ASP A 254 -28.18 18.92 12.61
C ASP A 254 -28.76 20.27 13.13
N GLN A 255 -28.43 21.38 12.47
CA GLN A 255 -28.98 22.69 12.83
C GLN A 255 -30.50 22.77 12.58
N ALA A 256 -30.97 22.19 11.48
CA ALA A 256 -32.40 22.17 11.15
C ALA A 256 -33.18 21.34 12.19
N GLN A 257 -32.66 20.18 12.59
CA GLN A 257 -33.26 19.34 13.63
C GLN A 257 -33.25 20.04 15.00
N SER A 258 -32.17 20.72 15.37
CA SER A 258 -32.09 21.48 16.62
C SER A 258 -33.11 22.64 16.66
N ASN A 259 -33.29 23.32 15.55
CA ASN A 259 -34.31 24.38 15.45
C ASN A 259 -35.75 23.86 15.51
N ASP A 260 -36.02 22.70 14.92
CA ASP A 260 -37.35 22.06 14.99
C ASP A 260 -37.67 21.57 16.40
N TYR A 261 -36.63 21.07 17.14
CA TYR A 261 -36.76 20.73 18.58
C TYR A 261 -37.08 21.97 19.45
N LEU A 262 -36.38 23.08 19.23
CA LEU A 262 -36.59 24.33 19.95
C LEU A 262 -37.98 24.94 19.66
N ASN A 263 -38.49 24.78 18.45
CA ASN A 263 -39.84 25.25 18.07
C ASN A 263 -40.94 24.36 18.62
N LYS A 264 -40.70 23.08 18.89
CA LYS A 264 -41.66 22.17 19.54
C LYS A 264 -41.68 22.29 21.07
N MET A 265 -40.69 22.93 21.67
CA MET A 265 -40.61 23.20 23.12
C MET A 265 -41.17 24.59 23.52
N LYS A 266 -41.56 25.42 22.55
CA LYS A 266 -42.33 26.67 22.77
C LYS A 266 -43.84 26.45 22.58
#